data_6e3a207becdafd0f6a0ea0008d62b23d
#
_entry.id   6e3a207becdafd0f6a0ea0008d62b23d
#
_cell.length_a   1.000
_cell.length_b   1.000
_cell.length_c   1.000
_cell.angle_alpha   90.00
_cell.angle_beta   90.00
_cell.angle_gamma   90.00
#
_symmetry.space_group_name_H-M   'P 1'
#
loop_
_entity.id
_entity.type
_entity.pdbx_description
1 polymer ?
#
loop_
_entity_poly.entity_id
_entity_poly.type
_entity_poly.pdbx_seq_one_letter_code
_entity_poly.pdbx_strand_id
1 'polypeptide(L)'
;MKIYIDFDDVLCETAEYFTKIAKEMFGIEVPYRQVQFFNLQKSFDLNDEQYEALMKAGHLAENLLKYEETPGASEVINKWVDQGHEVFIITGRPFNSYEPSRQWLDEHHLEKVPLFCVDKYGRETAKQDYRYNMTLAELYNMTFDFAVEDSPAAFEHVMHFDNCRIAVFDRPWNSRAELPNDRFVRCKNWQEIDRLFEKLSEA
;
A
#
# COMPACT_ATOMS: atom_id res chain seq x y z
N MET A 1 15.51 8.80 10.41
CA MET A 1 14.29 8.07 10.80
C MET A 1 14.08 6.89 9.87
N LYS A 2 13.42 5.82 10.35
CA LYS A 2 12.97 4.70 9.53
C LYS A 2 11.50 4.83 9.20
N ILE A 3 11.17 4.68 7.92
CA ILE A 3 9.84 4.96 7.39
C ILE A 3 9.30 3.71 6.67
N TYR A 4 8.11 3.27 7.08
CA TYR A 4 7.33 2.24 6.44
C TYR A 4 6.33 2.88 5.46
N ILE A 5 6.24 2.38 4.24
CA ILE A 5 5.26 2.84 3.25
C ILE A 5 4.59 1.61 2.63
N ASP A 6 3.25 1.56 2.66
CA ASP A 6 2.51 0.59 1.85
C ASP A 6 2.58 0.94 0.36
N PHE A 7 2.22 0.02 -0.52
CA PHE A 7 2.30 0.21 -1.97
C PHE A 7 0.95 0.60 -2.57
N ASP A 8 -0.05 -0.29 -2.42
CA ASP A 8 -1.34 -0.16 -3.08
C ASP A 8 -2.17 0.95 -2.45
N ASP A 9 -2.74 1.83 -3.30
CA ASP A 9 -3.52 2.99 -2.86
C ASP A 9 -2.80 3.96 -1.90
N VAL A 10 -1.47 3.81 -1.80
CA VAL A 10 -0.54 4.74 -1.15
C VAL A 10 0.42 5.32 -2.19
N LEU A 11 1.16 4.47 -2.92
CA LEU A 11 2.08 4.88 -3.99
C LEU A 11 1.39 4.99 -5.35
N CYS A 12 0.42 4.14 -5.61
CA CYS A 12 -0.31 4.09 -6.87
C CYS A 12 -1.81 3.89 -6.67
N GLU A 13 -2.59 4.29 -7.65
CA GLU A 13 -4.06 4.27 -7.62
C GLU A 13 -4.61 2.88 -8.01
N THR A 14 -4.31 1.88 -7.16
CA THR A 14 -4.63 0.47 -7.41
C THR A 14 -6.12 0.20 -7.52
N ALA A 15 -6.91 0.63 -6.54
CA ALA A 15 -8.35 0.37 -6.53
C ALA A 15 -9.08 1.07 -7.68
N GLU A 16 -8.61 2.24 -8.11
CA GLU A 16 -9.15 2.90 -9.30
C GLU A 16 -8.92 2.06 -10.57
N TYR A 17 -7.73 1.46 -10.69
CA TYR A 17 -7.44 0.58 -11.81
C TYR A 17 -8.27 -0.71 -11.78
N PHE A 18 -8.51 -1.26 -10.59
CA PHE A 18 -9.39 -2.43 -10.42
C PHE A 18 -10.83 -2.14 -10.87
N THR A 19 -11.34 -0.90 -10.73
CA THR A 19 -12.65 -0.55 -11.29
C THR A 19 -12.67 -0.67 -12.81
N LYS A 20 -11.57 -0.29 -13.49
CA LYS A 20 -11.40 -0.41 -14.95
C LYS A 20 -11.38 -1.89 -15.38
N ILE A 21 -10.60 -2.72 -14.68
CA ILE A 21 -10.51 -4.17 -14.95
C ILE A 21 -11.89 -4.85 -14.74
N ALA A 22 -12.58 -4.55 -13.64
CA ALA A 22 -13.90 -5.12 -13.34
C ALA A 22 -14.93 -4.79 -14.43
N LYS A 23 -14.90 -3.56 -14.95
CA LYS A 23 -15.72 -3.15 -16.08
C LYS A 23 -15.38 -3.93 -17.36
N GLU A 24 -14.09 -4.07 -17.68
CA GLU A 24 -13.64 -4.78 -18.89
C GLU A 24 -13.95 -6.28 -18.84
N MET A 25 -13.71 -6.92 -17.69
CA MET A 25 -13.88 -8.37 -17.55
C MET A 25 -15.34 -8.80 -17.36
N PHE A 26 -16.12 -8.02 -16.62
CA PHE A 26 -17.45 -8.46 -16.14
C PHE A 26 -18.58 -7.50 -16.49
N GLY A 27 -18.28 -6.33 -17.09
CA GLY A 27 -19.26 -5.29 -17.34
C GLY A 27 -19.76 -4.60 -16.05
N ILE A 28 -19.03 -4.75 -14.93
CA ILE A 28 -19.40 -4.19 -13.64
C ILE A 28 -18.82 -2.80 -13.51
N GLU A 29 -19.69 -1.79 -13.43
CA GLU A 29 -19.31 -0.39 -13.28
C GLU A 29 -19.51 0.07 -11.84
N VAL A 30 -18.42 0.17 -11.09
CA VAL A 30 -18.39 0.76 -9.75
C VAL A 30 -17.47 1.99 -9.80
N PRO A 31 -18.00 3.20 -9.68
CA PRO A 31 -17.16 4.41 -9.59
C PRO A 31 -16.22 4.31 -8.38
N TYR A 32 -14.96 4.74 -8.52
CA TYR A 32 -13.96 4.68 -7.45
C TYR A 32 -14.49 5.18 -6.09
N ARG A 33 -15.22 6.29 -6.07
CA ARG A 33 -15.80 6.86 -4.84
C ARG A 33 -16.82 5.96 -4.14
N GLN A 34 -17.28 4.92 -4.81
CA GLN A 34 -18.22 3.92 -4.27
C GLN A 34 -17.54 2.63 -3.81
N VAL A 35 -16.22 2.52 -3.91
CA VAL A 35 -15.43 1.42 -3.36
C VAL A 35 -15.36 1.59 -1.83
N GLN A 36 -16.42 1.18 -1.13
CA GLN A 36 -16.61 1.44 0.31
C GLN A 36 -15.97 0.39 1.23
N PHE A 37 -15.52 -0.72 0.68
CA PHE A 37 -14.88 -1.79 1.44
C PHE A 37 -13.50 -2.06 0.88
N PHE A 38 -12.52 -2.24 1.76
CA PHE A 38 -11.18 -2.70 1.37
C PHE A 38 -11.24 -4.04 0.61
N ASN A 39 -12.14 -4.94 1.01
CA ASN A 39 -12.44 -6.14 0.24
C ASN A 39 -13.23 -5.79 -1.02
N LEU A 40 -12.54 -5.83 -2.18
CA LEU A 40 -13.12 -5.51 -3.48
C LEU A 40 -14.26 -6.47 -3.90
N GLN A 41 -14.27 -7.72 -3.41
CA GLN A 41 -15.37 -8.65 -3.63
C GLN A 41 -16.70 -8.05 -3.16
N LYS A 42 -16.67 -7.44 -1.97
CA LYS A 42 -17.85 -6.75 -1.40
C LYS A 42 -18.17 -5.45 -2.11
N SER A 43 -17.16 -4.68 -2.47
CA SER A 43 -17.36 -3.39 -3.15
C SER A 43 -17.95 -3.53 -4.55
N PHE A 44 -17.62 -4.61 -5.25
CA PHE A 44 -18.05 -4.86 -6.63
C PHE A 44 -19.16 -5.90 -6.74
N ASP A 45 -19.63 -6.47 -5.61
CA ASP A 45 -20.62 -7.55 -5.55
C ASP A 45 -20.24 -8.76 -6.43
N LEU A 46 -18.99 -9.22 -6.29
CA LEU A 46 -18.43 -10.33 -7.07
C LEU A 46 -18.69 -11.67 -6.39
N ASN A 47 -18.92 -12.71 -7.19
CA ASN A 47 -18.80 -14.07 -6.70
C ASN A 47 -17.31 -14.46 -6.57
N ASP A 48 -17.03 -15.64 -5.94
CA ASP A 48 -15.65 -16.06 -5.64
C ASP A 48 -14.80 -16.21 -6.92
N GLU A 49 -15.36 -16.78 -8.00
CA GLU A 49 -14.64 -16.96 -9.28
C GLU A 49 -14.27 -15.62 -9.93
N GLN A 50 -15.21 -14.67 -9.91
CA GLN A 50 -14.97 -13.31 -10.42
C GLN A 50 -13.93 -12.58 -9.59
N TYR A 51 -13.98 -12.72 -8.26
CA TYR A 51 -13.01 -12.09 -7.37
C TYR A 51 -11.60 -12.64 -7.58
N GLU A 52 -11.45 -13.97 -7.66
CA GLU A 52 -10.16 -14.61 -7.97
C GLU A 52 -9.62 -14.16 -9.32
N ALA A 53 -10.47 -14.14 -10.36
CA ALA A 53 -10.09 -13.69 -11.68
C ALA A 53 -9.66 -12.21 -11.70
N LEU A 54 -10.39 -11.34 -11.00
CA LEU A 54 -10.07 -9.93 -10.86
C LEU A 54 -8.72 -9.72 -10.16
N MET A 55 -8.52 -10.38 -9.02
CA MET A 55 -7.27 -10.29 -8.26
C MET A 55 -6.08 -10.80 -9.08
N LYS A 56 -6.26 -11.91 -9.80
CA LYS A 56 -5.23 -12.42 -10.71
C LYS A 56 -4.91 -11.42 -11.82
N ALA A 57 -5.92 -10.86 -12.47
CA ALA A 57 -5.73 -9.88 -13.54
C ALA A 57 -5.01 -8.63 -13.05
N GLY A 58 -5.40 -8.08 -11.91
CA GLY A 58 -4.76 -6.88 -11.34
C GLY A 58 -3.28 -7.07 -11.01
N HIS A 59 -2.86 -8.27 -10.64
CA HIS A 59 -1.46 -8.55 -10.33
C HIS A 59 -0.62 -9.04 -11.53
N LEU A 60 -1.20 -9.10 -12.74
CA LEU A 60 -0.40 -9.34 -13.95
C LEU A 60 0.49 -8.12 -14.23
N ALA A 61 1.74 -8.36 -14.65
CA ALA A 61 2.71 -7.32 -14.96
C ALA A 61 2.15 -6.27 -15.94
N GLU A 62 1.44 -6.70 -16.97
CA GLU A 62 0.85 -5.83 -17.99
C GLU A 62 -0.21 -4.85 -17.45
N ASN A 63 -0.85 -5.17 -16.34
CA ASN A 63 -1.80 -4.29 -15.66
C ASN A 63 -1.12 -3.48 -14.55
N LEU A 64 -0.29 -4.14 -13.73
CA LEU A 64 0.38 -3.52 -12.60
C LEU A 64 1.27 -2.33 -13.04
N LEU A 65 1.97 -2.46 -14.16
CA LEU A 65 2.80 -1.39 -14.73
C LEU A 65 2.00 -0.20 -15.28
N LYS A 66 0.68 -0.32 -15.42
CA LYS A 66 -0.20 0.79 -15.85
C LYS A 66 -0.81 1.56 -14.68
N TYR A 67 -0.58 1.14 -13.44
CA TYR A 67 -1.13 1.86 -12.30
C TYR A 67 -0.53 3.26 -12.23
N GLU A 68 -1.40 4.26 -12.20
CA GLU A 68 -0.99 5.64 -12.09
C GLU A 68 -0.39 5.91 -10.71
N GLU A 69 0.67 6.71 -10.66
CA GLU A 69 1.24 7.16 -9.40
C GLU A 69 0.25 8.04 -8.64
N THR A 70 0.13 7.81 -7.33
CA THR A 70 -0.57 8.74 -6.44
C THR A 70 0.18 10.08 -6.43
N PRO A 71 -0.48 11.20 -6.77
CA PRO A 71 0.21 12.47 -7.02
C PRO A 71 1.12 12.90 -5.86
N GLY A 72 2.41 13.08 -6.16
CA GLY A 72 3.44 13.53 -5.24
C GLY A 72 4.13 12.44 -4.43
N ALA A 73 3.80 11.15 -4.65
CA ALA A 73 4.40 10.05 -3.90
C ALA A 73 5.92 9.99 -4.07
N SER A 74 6.39 9.84 -5.31
CA SER A 74 7.82 9.72 -5.60
C SER A 74 8.60 10.99 -5.23
N GLU A 75 8.02 12.17 -5.42
CA GLU A 75 8.64 13.44 -5.05
C GLU A 75 8.92 13.50 -3.54
N VAL A 76 7.92 13.20 -2.71
CA VAL A 76 8.06 13.24 -1.25
C VAL A 76 9.01 12.16 -0.75
N ILE A 77 8.92 10.95 -1.29
CA ILE A 77 9.79 9.83 -0.89
C ILE A 77 11.24 10.14 -1.22
N ASN A 78 11.54 10.61 -2.44
CA ASN A 78 12.89 10.99 -2.82
C ASN A 78 13.44 12.13 -1.95
N LYS A 79 12.61 13.13 -1.62
CA LYS A 79 12.97 14.17 -0.64
C LYS A 79 13.42 13.56 0.68
N TRP A 80 12.68 12.59 1.23
CA TRP A 80 13.03 11.96 2.50
C TRP A 80 14.32 11.12 2.39
N VAL A 81 14.51 10.39 1.28
CA VAL A 81 15.75 9.65 1.00
C VAL A 81 16.95 10.59 0.91
N ASP A 82 16.82 11.71 0.20
CA ASP A 82 17.88 12.72 0.06
C ASP A 82 18.21 13.43 1.38
N GLN A 83 17.25 13.50 2.30
CA GLN A 83 17.45 13.97 3.68
C GLN A 83 18.11 12.92 4.59
N GLY A 84 18.41 11.72 4.08
CA GLY A 84 19.09 10.65 4.81
C GLY A 84 18.17 9.77 5.65
N HIS A 85 16.87 9.76 5.40
CA HIS A 85 15.93 8.84 6.03
C HIS A 85 15.97 7.47 5.37
N GLU A 86 15.76 6.42 6.15
CA GLU A 86 15.68 5.04 5.69
C GLU A 86 14.21 4.72 5.32
N VAL A 87 13.89 4.69 4.04
CA VAL A 87 12.54 4.42 3.54
C VAL A 87 12.44 2.98 3.08
N PHE A 88 11.35 2.30 3.44
CA PHE A 88 11.06 0.90 3.07
C PHE A 88 9.64 0.81 2.51
N ILE A 89 9.50 0.22 1.34
CA ILE A 89 8.19 -0.14 0.79
C ILE A 89 7.88 -1.57 1.20
N ILE A 90 6.74 -1.76 1.89
CA ILE A 90 6.33 -3.04 2.46
C ILE A 90 4.89 -3.33 2.04
N THR A 91 4.74 -4.18 1.03
CA THR A 91 3.46 -4.44 0.37
C THR A 91 2.86 -5.78 0.76
N GLY A 92 1.53 -5.85 0.79
CA GLY A 92 0.75 -7.09 0.89
C GLY A 92 0.48 -7.77 -0.46
N ARG A 93 1.10 -7.33 -1.55
CA ARG A 93 0.97 -7.96 -2.87
C ARG A 93 1.45 -9.40 -2.85
N PRO A 94 0.90 -10.27 -3.72
CA PRO A 94 1.41 -11.63 -3.91
C PRO A 94 2.90 -11.63 -4.26
N PHE A 95 3.64 -12.59 -3.73
CA PHE A 95 5.10 -12.68 -3.92
C PHE A 95 5.52 -12.77 -5.40
N ASN A 96 4.70 -13.36 -6.25
CA ASN A 96 4.96 -13.45 -7.69
C ASN A 96 4.81 -12.11 -8.43
N SER A 97 4.31 -11.08 -7.79
CA SER A 97 4.24 -9.71 -8.34
C SER A 97 5.43 -8.82 -7.95
N TYR A 98 6.45 -9.39 -7.28
CA TYR A 98 7.63 -8.63 -6.87
C TYR A 98 8.34 -7.94 -8.04
N GLU A 99 8.68 -8.69 -9.08
CA GLU A 99 9.44 -8.15 -10.22
C GLU A 99 8.69 -7.00 -10.94
N PRO A 100 7.39 -7.14 -11.30
CA PRO A 100 6.67 -6.01 -11.88
C PRO A 100 6.47 -4.85 -10.88
N SER A 101 6.36 -5.11 -9.57
CA SER A 101 6.30 -4.04 -8.57
C SER A 101 7.63 -3.29 -8.48
N ARG A 102 8.77 -4.01 -8.53
CA ARG A 102 10.09 -3.39 -8.56
C ARG A 102 10.27 -2.56 -9.82
N GLN A 103 9.91 -3.10 -10.99
CA GLN A 103 9.96 -2.36 -12.25
C GLN A 103 9.12 -1.08 -12.19
N TRP A 104 7.90 -1.14 -11.63
CA TRP A 104 7.07 0.04 -11.45
C TRP A 104 7.77 1.11 -10.60
N LEU A 105 8.41 0.72 -9.50
CA LEU A 105 9.17 1.66 -8.65
C LEU A 105 10.36 2.28 -9.38
N ASP A 106 11.07 1.49 -10.21
CA ASP A 106 12.20 1.97 -11.00
C ASP A 106 11.74 2.99 -12.05
N GLU A 107 10.61 2.77 -12.71
CA GLU A 107 9.99 3.69 -13.67
C GLU A 107 9.51 5.00 -13.02
N HIS A 108 9.26 4.99 -11.70
CA HIS A 108 8.87 6.15 -10.90
C HIS A 108 10.02 6.72 -10.05
N HIS A 109 11.28 6.45 -10.44
CA HIS A 109 12.49 7.00 -9.79
C HIS A 109 12.66 6.62 -8.30
N LEU A 110 12.16 5.44 -7.91
CA LEU A 110 12.28 4.87 -6.56
C LEU A 110 13.21 3.65 -6.52
N GLU A 111 14.17 3.56 -7.45
CA GLU A 111 15.08 2.42 -7.59
C GLU A 111 15.97 2.17 -6.36
N LYS A 112 16.20 3.20 -5.54
CA LYS A 112 17.02 3.11 -4.31
C LYS A 112 16.23 2.64 -3.10
N VAL A 113 14.90 2.62 -3.17
CA VAL A 113 14.04 2.29 -2.03
C VAL A 113 13.82 0.78 -1.97
N PRO A 114 14.19 0.09 -0.88
CA PRO A 114 13.95 -1.34 -0.71
C PRO A 114 12.45 -1.67 -0.78
N LEU A 115 12.14 -2.77 -1.48
CA LEU A 115 10.80 -3.34 -1.57
C LEU A 115 10.77 -4.72 -0.90
N PHE A 116 9.77 -4.95 -0.04
CA PHE A 116 9.50 -6.24 0.58
C PHE A 116 8.04 -6.62 0.40
N CYS A 117 7.81 -7.89 0.03
CA CYS A 117 6.48 -8.49 0.04
C CYS A 117 6.27 -9.20 1.37
N VAL A 118 5.16 -8.92 2.03
CA VAL A 118 4.76 -9.54 3.31
C VAL A 118 3.34 -10.03 3.19
N ASP A 119 3.08 -11.28 3.55
CA ASP A 119 1.71 -11.79 3.61
C ASP A 119 0.95 -11.19 4.80
N LYS A 120 0.50 -9.93 4.64
CA LYS A 120 -0.29 -9.20 5.64
C LYS A 120 -1.71 -9.78 5.82
N TYR A 121 -2.18 -10.62 4.90
CA TYR A 121 -3.59 -10.99 4.81
C TYR A 121 -3.82 -12.50 4.87
N GLY A 122 -2.77 -13.31 5.10
CA GLY A 122 -2.85 -14.77 5.19
C GLY A 122 -3.27 -15.45 3.88
N ARG A 123 -2.89 -14.87 2.74
CA ARG A 123 -3.27 -15.35 1.41
C ARG A 123 -2.26 -16.30 0.79
N GLU A 124 -1.01 -16.19 1.19
CA GLU A 124 0.11 -16.96 0.63
C GLU A 124 0.37 -18.20 1.49
N THR A 125 0.10 -19.36 0.92
CA THR A 125 0.33 -20.66 1.58
C THR A 125 1.64 -21.30 1.20
N ALA A 126 2.27 -20.88 0.11
CA ALA A 126 3.52 -21.47 -0.37
C ALA A 126 4.73 -20.80 0.24
N LYS A 127 5.61 -21.60 0.87
CA LYS A 127 6.97 -21.20 1.21
C LYS A 127 7.77 -21.07 -0.08
N GLN A 128 7.75 -19.88 -0.66
CA GLN A 128 8.64 -19.58 -1.76
C GLN A 128 9.87 -18.90 -1.17
N ASP A 129 11.03 -19.43 -1.47
CA ASP A 129 12.33 -18.89 -1.05
C ASP A 129 12.68 -17.69 -1.98
N TYR A 130 12.05 -16.57 -1.71
CA TYR A 130 12.36 -15.34 -2.42
C TYR A 130 13.18 -14.43 -1.53
N ARG A 131 14.26 -13.89 -2.06
CA ARG A 131 15.20 -12.98 -1.39
C ARG A 131 14.56 -11.71 -0.84
N TYR A 132 13.35 -11.40 -1.30
CA TYR A 132 12.65 -10.15 -1.03
C TYR A 132 11.32 -10.35 -0.30
N ASN A 133 11.06 -11.59 0.13
CA ASN A 133 9.92 -11.88 0.98
C ASN A 133 10.33 -11.71 2.43
N MET A 134 9.46 -11.07 3.18
CA MET A 134 9.61 -10.88 4.60
C MET A 134 8.44 -11.57 5.30
N THR A 135 8.69 -12.29 6.35
CA THR A 135 7.65 -12.84 7.22
C THR A 135 7.09 -11.74 8.14
N LEU A 136 5.88 -11.94 8.66
CA LEU A 136 5.33 -11.04 9.68
C LEU A 136 6.23 -10.96 10.92
N ALA A 137 6.87 -12.09 11.31
CA ALA A 137 7.79 -12.10 12.45
C ALA A 137 9.04 -11.22 12.20
N GLU A 138 9.59 -11.25 10.99
CA GLU A 138 10.68 -10.36 10.60
C GLU A 138 10.23 -8.90 10.56
N LEU A 139 9.04 -8.62 10.00
CA LEU A 139 8.48 -7.28 10.01
C LEU A 139 8.30 -6.73 11.43
N TYR A 140 7.77 -7.53 12.37
CA TYR A 140 7.55 -7.11 13.75
C TYR A 140 8.85 -6.94 14.56
N ASN A 141 9.97 -7.49 14.08
CA ASN A 141 11.29 -7.24 14.64
C ASN A 141 11.94 -5.95 14.11
N MET A 142 11.35 -5.31 13.09
CA MET A 142 11.79 -3.99 12.64
C MET A 142 11.20 -2.89 13.53
N THR A 143 11.86 -1.75 13.52
CA THR A 143 11.37 -0.54 14.18
C THR A 143 11.15 0.54 13.13
N PHE A 144 10.03 1.24 13.22
CA PHE A 144 9.73 2.38 12.35
C PHE A 144 9.31 3.58 13.20
N ASP A 145 9.74 4.76 12.79
CA ASP A 145 9.38 6.04 13.42
C ASP A 145 8.10 6.62 12.79
N PHE A 146 7.92 6.35 11.51
CA PHE A 146 6.78 6.82 10.71
C PHE A 146 6.27 5.73 9.78
N ALA A 147 4.96 5.67 9.58
CA ALA A 147 4.34 4.74 8.65
C ALA A 147 3.26 5.43 7.81
N VAL A 148 3.11 5.01 6.56
CA VAL A 148 2.02 5.41 5.66
C VAL A 148 1.25 4.16 5.25
N GLU A 149 -0.06 4.12 5.55
CA GLU A 149 -0.91 2.96 5.32
C GLU A 149 -2.35 3.43 5.01
N ASP A 150 -3.08 2.73 4.14
CA ASP A 150 -4.47 3.02 3.82
C ASP A 150 -5.47 1.97 4.31
N SER A 151 -4.98 0.73 4.49
CA SER A 151 -5.82 -0.43 4.78
C SER A 151 -6.13 -0.58 6.28
N PRO A 152 -7.41 -0.50 6.69
CA PRO A 152 -7.79 -0.82 8.06
C PRO A 152 -7.41 -2.24 8.49
N ALA A 153 -7.33 -3.18 7.54
CA ALA A 153 -6.91 -4.56 7.82
C ALA A 153 -5.41 -4.67 8.14
N ALA A 154 -4.60 -3.69 7.72
CA ALA A 154 -3.16 -3.66 8.01
C ALA A 154 -2.82 -2.82 9.26
N PHE A 155 -3.78 -2.11 9.86
CA PHE A 155 -3.53 -1.30 11.06
C PHE A 155 -2.99 -2.12 12.23
N GLU A 156 -3.42 -3.38 12.39
CA GLU A 156 -2.89 -4.27 13.41
C GLU A 156 -1.38 -4.50 13.26
N HIS A 157 -0.86 -4.56 12.03
CA HIS A 157 0.56 -4.77 11.77
C HIS A 157 1.39 -3.53 12.15
N VAL A 158 0.94 -2.33 11.74
CA VAL A 158 1.68 -1.10 12.08
C VAL A 158 1.55 -0.72 13.54
N MET A 159 0.56 -1.25 14.28
CA MET A 159 0.46 -1.09 15.74
C MET A 159 1.58 -1.78 16.50
N HIS A 160 2.23 -2.79 15.93
CA HIS A 160 3.41 -3.44 16.54
C HIS A 160 4.63 -2.53 16.62
N PHE A 161 4.67 -1.42 15.86
CA PHE A 161 5.78 -0.49 15.92
C PHE A 161 5.55 0.51 17.06
N ASP A 162 6.32 0.33 18.14
CA ASP A 162 6.26 1.23 19.30
C ASP A 162 6.65 2.65 18.90
N ASN A 163 5.90 3.64 19.40
CA ASN A 163 6.11 5.07 19.13
C ASN A 163 6.05 5.51 17.66
N CYS A 164 5.69 4.63 16.75
CA CYS A 164 5.53 4.96 15.34
C CYS A 164 4.32 5.88 15.12
N ARG A 165 4.51 6.99 14.41
CA ARG A 165 3.42 7.85 13.95
C ARG A 165 2.88 7.30 12.64
N ILE A 166 1.57 7.14 12.52
CA ILE A 166 0.95 6.52 11.35
C ILE A 166 0.12 7.56 10.59
N ALA A 167 0.51 7.86 9.36
CA ALA A 167 -0.31 8.58 8.39
C ALA A 167 -1.28 7.61 7.74
N VAL A 168 -2.57 7.77 7.97
CA VAL A 168 -3.61 7.00 7.28
C VAL A 168 -3.99 7.74 6.01
N PHE A 169 -3.65 7.19 4.87
CA PHE A 169 -4.03 7.78 3.58
C PHE A 169 -5.55 7.67 3.40
N ASP A 170 -6.23 8.82 3.27
CA ASP A 170 -7.70 8.87 3.21
C ASP A 170 -8.20 8.29 1.89
N ARG A 171 -8.93 7.17 1.99
CA ARG A 171 -9.48 6.43 0.85
C ARG A 171 -10.97 6.13 1.11
N PRO A 172 -11.78 5.86 0.07
CA PRO A 172 -13.22 5.65 0.26
C PRO A 172 -13.56 4.56 1.28
N TRP A 173 -12.79 3.46 1.31
CA TRP A 173 -13.01 2.31 2.20
C TRP A 173 -12.60 2.55 3.65
N ASN A 174 -11.74 3.52 3.91
CA ASN A 174 -11.30 3.81 5.27
C ASN A 174 -11.87 5.13 5.83
N SER A 175 -12.54 5.94 5.01
CA SER A 175 -12.97 7.29 5.38
C SER A 175 -13.86 7.36 6.62
N ARG A 176 -14.58 6.28 6.94
CA ARG A 176 -15.45 6.13 8.12
C ARG A 176 -14.87 5.21 9.19
N ALA A 177 -13.70 4.62 8.96
CA ALA A 177 -13.06 3.76 9.95
C ALA A 177 -12.62 4.58 11.17
N GLU A 178 -12.88 4.05 12.36
CA GLU A 178 -12.31 4.60 13.57
C GLU A 178 -10.80 4.35 13.59
N LEU A 179 -10.03 5.37 13.96
CA LEU A 179 -8.59 5.24 14.10
C LEU A 179 -8.25 4.59 15.44
N PRO A 180 -7.32 3.64 15.51
CA PRO A 180 -7.06 2.84 16.72
C PRO A 180 -6.64 3.67 17.94
N ASN A 181 -5.86 4.73 17.74
CA ASN A 181 -5.39 5.63 18.80
C ASN A 181 -4.85 6.95 18.21
N ASP A 182 -4.29 7.81 19.05
CA ASP A 182 -3.76 9.13 18.69
C ASP A 182 -2.48 9.13 17.85
N ARG A 183 -1.81 7.98 17.70
CA ARG A 183 -0.69 7.82 16.77
C ARG A 183 -1.12 7.85 15.30
N PHE A 184 -2.39 7.51 15.02
CA PHE A 184 -2.95 7.49 13.69
C PHE A 184 -3.50 8.85 13.32
N VAL A 185 -3.08 9.40 12.18
CA VAL A 185 -3.53 10.69 11.64
C VAL A 185 -3.96 10.53 10.21
N ARG A 186 -5.18 10.92 9.90
CA ARG A 186 -5.72 10.89 8.56
C ARG A 186 -5.11 11.99 7.69
N CYS A 187 -4.62 11.63 6.51
CA CYS A 187 -4.02 12.52 5.53
C CYS A 187 -4.67 12.27 4.16
N LYS A 188 -5.00 13.35 3.44
CA LYS A 188 -5.73 13.27 2.16
C LYS A 188 -4.82 13.13 0.94
N ASN A 189 -3.56 13.47 1.09
CA ASN A 189 -2.57 13.49 0.00
C ASN A 189 -1.16 13.48 0.56
N TRP A 190 -0.19 13.29 -0.32
CA TRP A 190 1.22 13.24 0.03
C TRP A 190 1.76 14.55 0.64
N GLN A 191 1.20 15.71 0.30
CA GLN A 191 1.58 16.99 0.89
C GLN A 191 1.16 17.10 2.37
N GLU A 192 0.02 16.48 2.75
CA GLU A 192 -0.40 16.41 4.16
C GLU A 192 0.45 15.41 4.94
N ILE A 193 0.83 14.28 4.30
CA ILE A 193 1.73 13.28 4.89
C ILE A 193 3.10 13.89 5.15
N ASP A 194 3.68 14.59 4.16
CA ASP A 194 4.97 15.26 4.30
C ASP A 194 4.97 16.28 5.43
N ARG A 195 3.95 17.12 5.51
CA ARG A 195 3.79 18.09 6.63
C ARG A 195 3.66 17.41 8.00
N LEU A 196 3.01 16.26 8.06
CA LEU A 196 2.92 15.48 9.30
C LEU A 196 4.27 14.91 9.70
N PHE A 197 5.03 14.41 8.72
CA PHE A 197 6.38 13.88 8.90
C PHE A 197 7.37 14.97 9.36
N GLU A 198 7.36 16.13 8.71
CA GLU A 198 8.22 17.28 9.09
C GLU A 198 8.02 17.69 10.54
N LYS A 199 6.77 17.79 11.02
CA LYS A 199 6.47 18.10 12.42
C LYS A 199 7.01 17.05 13.41
N LEU A 200 7.12 15.80 12.99
CA LEU A 200 7.68 14.73 13.81
C LEU A 200 9.22 14.82 13.85
N SER A 201 9.85 15.20 12.75
CA SER A 201 11.31 15.29 12.65
C SER A 201 11.89 16.52 13.37
N GLU A 202 11.07 17.53 13.65
CA GLU A 202 11.46 18.75 14.40
C GLU A 202 11.27 18.62 15.91
N ALA A 203 10.58 17.57 16.40
CA ALA A 203 10.24 17.39 17.82
C ALA A 203 11.25 16.52 18.56
#